data_0937c5a710b96610e2987d2605ea3b26
#
_entry.id   0937c5a710b96610e2987d2605ea3b26
#
_cell.length_a   1.000
_cell.length_b   1.000
_cell.length_c   1.000
_cell.angle_alpha   90.00
_cell.angle_beta   90.00
_cell.angle_gamma   90.00
#
_symmetry.space_group_name_H-M   'P 1'
#
loop_
_entity.id
_entity.type
_entity.pdbx_description
1 polymer ?
#
loop_
_entity_poly.entity_id
_entity_poly.type
_entity_poly.pdbx_seq_one_letter_code
_entity_poly.pdbx_strand_id
1 'polypeptide(L)'
;LLSPAGFNQAFTMGHNFGAWLDQKLWGGVSPDGWVTFNIVPSAAFVIWGLITGNMLRGNMTAVKKLRILLACGLLSIVSGLALSFFTPIIRKITTSSFMLISLGFCLLFLALSYFIIDILKFRHWALVPLAVGMNPLFIFLFARSGGADWFMEIVRPFAEALPGWVGQTWVQAATAVGCLSLMCLLCFFLFKKRIFLKT
;
A
#
# COMPACT_ATOMS: atom_id res chain seq x y z
N LEU A 1 20.21 22.93 -1.86
CA LEU A 1 21.44 23.68 -1.52
C LEU A 1 21.96 23.40 -0.11
N LEU A 2 21.33 22.48 0.65
CA LEU A 2 21.74 22.09 2.01
C LEU A 2 22.59 20.83 2.05
N SER A 3 22.72 20.10 0.94
CA SER A 3 23.47 18.86 0.86
C SER A 3 24.84 19.07 0.21
N PRO A 4 25.90 18.39 0.69
CA PRO A 4 27.23 18.48 0.14
C PRO A 4 27.35 17.88 -1.27
N ALA A 5 28.48 18.09 -1.93
CA ALA A 5 28.76 17.51 -3.24
C ALA A 5 28.56 15.99 -3.21
N GLY A 6 27.88 15.45 -4.22
CA GLY A 6 27.49 14.03 -4.29
C GLY A 6 26.06 13.74 -3.81
N PHE A 7 25.42 14.61 -3.00
CA PHE A 7 24.06 14.46 -2.48
C PHE A 7 23.14 15.63 -2.85
N ASN A 8 23.46 16.36 -3.88
CA ASN A 8 22.76 17.56 -4.34
C ASN A 8 21.70 17.30 -5.42
N GLN A 9 21.42 16.05 -5.72
CA GLN A 9 20.41 15.65 -6.71
C GLN A 9 19.11 15.24 -5.99
N ALA A 10 18.18 16.19 -5.83
CA ALA A 10 16.97 16.02 -5.01
C ALA A 10 16.11 14.79 -5.36
N PHE A 11 16.06 14.41 -6.65
CA PHE A 11 15.19 13.33 -7.14
C PHE A 11 15.96 12.07 -7.56
N THR A 12 17.26 12.00 -7.30
CA THR A 12 18.06 10.82 -7.61
C THR A 12 18.22 9.95 -6.36
N MET A 13 17.92 8.66 -6.51
CA MET A 13 18.08 7.71 -5.40
C MET A 13 19.54 7.61 -4.98
N GLY A 14 19.81 7.61 -3.69
CA GLY A 14 21.16 7.54 -3.15
C GLY A 14 21.95 8.84 -3.21
N HIS A 15 21.51 9.86 -3.94
CA HIS A 15 22.22 11.15 -4.13
C HIS A 15 21.38 12.36 -3.69
N ASN A 16 20.36 12.14 -2.87
CA ASN A 16 19.49 13.18 -2.33
C ASN A 16 19.81 13.50 -0.85
N PHE A 17 19.17 14.55 -0.33
CA PHE A 17 19.33 14.97 1.06
C PHE A 17 19.03 13.86 2.07
N GLY A 18 18.00 13.04 1.83
CA GLY A 18 17.66 11.92 2.72
C GLY A 18 18.77 10.87 2.78
N ALA A 19 19.37 10.54 1.64
CA ALA A 19 20.51 9.62 1.58
C ALA A 19 21.75 10.18 2.29
N TRP A 20 22.00 11.48 2.17
CA TRP A 20 23.08 12.14 2.93
C TRP A 20 22.82 12.07 4.43
N LEU A 21 21.58 12.30 4.86
CA LEU A 21 21.21 12.18 6.28
C LEU A 21 21.42 10.76 6.79
N ASP A 22 21.01 9.75 6.02
CA ASP A 22 21.17 8.34 6.36
C ASP A 22 22.65 7.96 6.47
N GLN A 23 23.48 8.43 5.53
CA GLN A 23 24.91 8.20 5.59
C GLN A 23 25.54 8.82 6.86
N LYS A 24 25.06 10.00 7.28
CA LYS A 24 25.59 10.69 8.46
C LYS A 24 25.11 10.08 9.78
N LEU A 25 23.89 9.55 9.83
CA LEU A 25 23.29 8.95 11.04
C LEU A 25 23.65 7.47 11.21
N TRP A 26 23.67 6.72 10.10
CA TRP A 26 23.79 5.26 10.10
C TRP A 26 25.08 4.76 9.46
N GLY A 27 25.90 5.65 8.90
CA GLY A 27 27.15 5.29 8.23
C GLY A 27 27.01 4.65 6.85
N GLY A 28 25.80 4.59 6.28
CA GLY A 28 25.54 3.98 4.98
C GLY A 28 24.25 4.46 4.30
N VAL A 29 24.18 4.27 2.99
CA VAL A 29 22.99 4.55 2.19
C VAL A 29 22.33 3.22 1.86
N SER A 30 20.99 3.14 1.95
CA SER A 30 20.26 1.93 1.62
C SER A 30 20.46 1.53 0.15
N PRO A 31 20.83 0.27 -0.15
CA PRO A 31 21.00 -0.21 -1.52
C PRO A 31 19.71 -0.09 -2.35
N ASP A 32 18.55 -0.17 -1.69
CA ASP A 32 17.24 -0.05 -2.32
C ASP A 32 16.85 1.40 -2.64
N GLY A 33 17.65 2.39 -2.27
CA GLY A 33 17.37 3.81 -2.45
C GLY A 33 16.25 4.34 -1.56
N TRP A 34 15.84 3.58 -0.53
CA TRP A 34 14.91 4.05 0.50
C TRP A 34 15.65 4.95 1.47
N VAL A 35 15.00 5.99 1.98
CA VAL A 35 15.61 6.94 2.93
C VAL A 35 14.80 7.02 4.21
N THR A 36 15.48 7.10 5.35
CA THR A 36 14.85 7.19 6.69
C THR A 36 13.96 8.43 6.81
N PHE A 37 14.30 9.51 6.10
CA PHE A 37 13.48 10.72 6.05
C PHE A 37 12.02 10.48 5.58
N ASN A 38 11.75 9.37 4.90
CA ASN A 38 10.38 8.95 4.52
C ASN A 38 9.43 8.74 5.71
N ILE A 39 9.94 8.66 6.95
CA ILE A 39 9.11 8.60 8.16
C ILE A 39 8.19 9.83 8.26
N VAL A 40 8.69 11.02 7.89
CA VAL A 40 7.91 12.28 7.96
C VAL A 40 6.71 12.24 7.01
N PRO A 41 6.86 12.01 5.69
CA PRO A 41 5.70 11.87 4.80
C PRO A 41 4.81 10.67 5.15
N SER A 42 5.36 9.58 5.69
CA SER A 42 4.56 8.44 6.14
C SER A 42 3.62 8.80 7.29
N ALA A 43 4.04 9.68 8.21
CA ALA A 43 3.17 10.18 9.28
C ALA A 43 1.95 10.94 8.73
N ALA A 44 2.09 11.66 7.61
CA ALA A 44 0.97 12.35 6.97
C ALA A 44 -0.11 11.36 6.47
N PHE A 45 0.28 10.19 5.94
CA PHE A 45 -0.69 9.15 5.56
C PHE A 45 -1.51 8.66 6.76
N VAL A 46 -0.87 8.51 7.92
CA VAL A 46 -1.57 8.11 9.16
C VAL A 46 -2.58 9.18 9.58
N ILE A 47 -2.19 10.45 9.57
CA ILE A 47 -3.07 11.57 9.91
C ILE A 47 -4.27 11.64 8.96
N TRP A 48 -4.04 11.50 7.65
CA TRP A 48 -5.12 11.47 6.67
C TRP A 48 -6.06 10.29 6.86
N GLY A 49 -5.51 9.11 7.20
CA GLY A 49 -6.29 7.94 7.57
C GLY A 49 -7.18 8.18 8.80
N LEU A 50 -6.65 8.83 9.83
CA LEU A 50 -7.41 9.20 11.05
C LEU A 50 -8.53 10.19 10.74
N ILE A 51 -8.26 11.24 9.97
CA ILE A 51 -9.27 12.22 9.56
C ILE A 51 -10.39 11.54 8.78
N THR A 52 -10.03 10.71 7.83
CA THR A 52 -10.99 9.95 7.00
C THR A 52 -11.81 8.96 7.85
N GLY A 53 -11.17 8.24 8.77
CA GLY A 53 -11.83 7.32 9.69
C GLY A 53 -12.82 8.04 10.63
N ASN A 54 -12.44 9.20 11.17
CA ASN A 54 -13.33 10.02 12.00
C ASN A 54 -14.51 10.57 11.19
N MET A 55 -14.28 10.99 9.94
CA MET A 55 -15.35 11.42 9.04
C MET A 55 -16.35 10.27 8.78
N LEU A 56 -15.87 9.05 8.55
CA LEU A 56 -16.74 7.90 8.33
C LEU A 56 -17.56 7.52 9.56
N ARG A 57 -17.02 7.71 10.77
CA ARG A 57 -17.74 7.49 12.04
C ARG A 57 -18.74 8.60 12.38
N GLY A 58 -18.57 9.79 11.81
CA GLY A 58 -19.45 10.94 12.07
C GLY A 58 -20.90 10.72 11.61
N ASN A 59 -21.80 11.57 12.08
CA ASN A 59 -23.26 11.48 11.85
C ASN A 59 -23.72 12.01 10.47
N MET A 60 -22.83 12.06 9.47
CA MET A 60 -23.18 12.49 8.12
C MET A 60 -23.95 11.41 7.37
N THR A 61 -24.83 11.82 6.44
CA THR A 61 -25.53 10.89 5.55
C THR A 61 -24.54 10.07 4.68
N ALA A 62 -24.89 8.84 4.36
CA ALA A 62 -24.04 7.95 3.56
C ALA A 62 -23.62 8.58 2.21
N VAL A 63 -24.58 9.24 1.55
CA VAL A 63 -24.32 9.93 0.27
C VAL A 63 -23.33 11.09 0.44
N LYS A 64 -23.42 11.86 1.53
CA LYS A 64 -22.50 12.96 1.80
C LYS A 64 -21.08 12.45 2.06
N LYS A 65 -20.93 11.37 2.82
CA LYS A 65 -19.63 10.72 3.05
C LYS A 65 -19.00 10.25 1.72
N LEU A 66 -19.80 9.58 0.88
CA LEU A 66 -19.34 9.12 -0.43
C LEU A 66 -18.88 10.28 -1.33
N ARG A 67 -19.67 11.36 -1.39
CA ARG A 67 -19.30 12.55 -2.19
C ARG A 67 -18.00 13.19 -1.71
N ILE A 68 -17.79 13.29 -0.41
CA ILE A 68 -16.55 13.84 0.16
C ILE A 68 -15.36 12.95 -0.23
N LEU A 69 -15.47 11.63 -0.07
CA LEU A 69 -14.41 10.69 -0.45
C LEU A 69 -14.04 10.80 -1.94
N LEU A 70 -15.06 10.85 -2.82
CA LEU A 70 -14.85 11.00 -4.26
C LEU A 70 -14.21 12.35 -4.60
N ALA A 71 -14.75 13.44 -4.05
CA ALA A 71 -14.22 14.78 -4.30
C ALA A 71 -12.77 14.95 -3.82
N CYS A 72 -12.48 14.54 -2.58
CA CYS A 72 -11.13 14.59 -2.02
C CYS A 72 -10.18 13.66 -2.79
N GLY A 73 -10.64 12.47 -3.17
CA GLY A 73 -9.83 11.53 -3.96
C GLY A 73 -9.46 12.07 -5.33
N LEU A 74 -10.43 12.63 -6.08
CA LEU A 74 -10.18 13.24 -7.38
C LEU A 74 -9.30 14.49 -7.27
N LEU A 75 -9.57 15.37 -6.31
CA LEU A 75 -8.76 16.57 -6.07
C LEU A 75 -7.32 16.20 -5.73
N SER A 76 -7.09 15.17 -4.91
CA SER A 76 -5.75 14.69 -4.56
C SER A 76 -5.01 14.16 -5.79
N ILE A 77 -5.67 13.42 -6.69
CA ILE A 77 -5.05 12.93 -7.94
C ILE A 77 -4.71 14.11 -8.85
N VAL A 78 -5.67 15.02 -9.08
CA VAL A 78 -5.45 16.16 -9.96
C VAL A 78 -4.32 17.05 -9.44
N SER A 79 -4.30 17.36 -8.13
CA SER A 79 -3.23 18.17 -7.52
C SER A 79 -1.88 17.44 -7.56
N GLY A 80 -1.85 16.13 -7.35
CA GLY A 80 -0.64 15.31 -7.46
C GLY A 80 -0.09 15.25 -8.88
N LEU A 81 -0.96 15.13 -9.90
CA LEU A 81 -0.57 15.21 -11.31
C LEU A 81 -0.09 16.60 -11.68
N ALA A 82 -0.76 17.66 -11.23
CA ALA A 82 -0.28 19.03 -11.44
C ALA A 82 1.10 19.26 -10.79
N LEU A 83 1.31 18.72 -9.59
CA LEU A 83 2.60 18.82 -8.91
C LEU A 83 3.68 17.98 -9.58
N SER A 84 3.33 16.95 -10.35
CA SER A 84 4.31 16.08 -11.03
C SER A 84 5.12 16.81 -12.10
N PHE A 85 4.65 17.97 -12.59
CA PHE A 85 5.44 18.84 -13.48
C PHE A 85 6.67 19.44 -12.79
N PHE A 86 6.65 19.59 -11.46
CA PHE A 86 7.74 20.13 -10.65
C PHE A 86 8.48 19.07 -9.86
N THR A 87 7.76 18.06 -9.37
CA THR A 87 8.32 16.98 -8.55
C THR A 87 7.97 15.64 -9.17
N PRO A 88 8.94 14.87 -9.70
CA PRO A 88 8.68 13.57 -10.33
C PRO A 88 8.04 12.60 -9.35
N ILE A 89 7.22 11.68 -9.86
CA ILE A 89 6.49 10.69 -9.07
C ILE A 89 7.45 9.55 -8.70
N ILE A 90 8.08 9.62 -7.52
CA ILE A 90 9.04 8.62 -7.07
C ILE A 90 8.61 8.05 -5.71
N ARG A 91 8.30 6.74 -5.72
CA ARG A 91 7.87 6.01 -4.51
C ARG A 91 8.97 5.92 -3.45
N LYS A 92 10.22 5.63 -3.86
CA LYS A 92 11.31 5.30 -2.92
C LYS A 92 11.75 6.45 -2.04
N ILE A 93 11.66 7.68 -2.53
CA ILE A 93 11.93 8.91 -1.78
C ILE A 93 10.65 9.64 -1.36
N THR A 94 9.51 9.03 -1.59
CA THR A 94 8.17 9.48 -1.17
C THR A 94 7.92 10.96 -1.51
N THR A 95 8.03 11.30 -2.81
CA THR A 95 7.80 12.67 -3.28
C THR A 95 6.37 13.15 -3.02
N SER A 96 6.17 14.45 -2.88
CA SER A 96 4.85 15.03 -2.59
C SER A 96 3.81 14.70 -3.67
N SER A 97 4.21 14.66 -4.95
CA SER A 97 3.34 14.23 -6.05
C SER A 97 2.91 12.78 -5.90
N PHE A 98 3.84 11.87 -5.56
CA PHE A 98 3.53 10.47 -5.28
C PHE A 98 2.56 10.33 -4.10
N MET A 99 2.76 11.11 -3.03
CA MET A 99 1.88 11.09 -1.85
C MET A 99 0.45 11.47 -2.18
N LEU A 100 0.25 12.58 -2.89
CA LEU A 100 -1.08 13.06 -3.27
C LEU A 100 -1.80 12.09 -4.20
N ILE A 101 -1.11 11.55 -5.19
CA ILE A 101 -1.69 10.56 -6.11
C ILE A 101 -2.06 9.28 -5.34
N SER A 102 -1.18 8.77 -4.48
CA SER A 102 -1.44 7.59 -3.68
C SER A 102 -2.62 7.79 -2.72
N LEU A 103 -2.70 8.95 -2.04
CA LEU A 103 -3.83 9.31 -1.21
C LEU A 103 -5.13 9.30 -2.01
N GLY A 104 -5.12 9.92 -3.19
CA GLY A 104 -6.28 9.99 -4.05
C GLY A 104 -6.80 8.61 -4.45
N PHE A 105 -5.91 7.70 -4.88
CA PHE A 105 -6.28 6.31 -5.17
C PHE A 105 -6.83 5.58 -3.94
N CYS A 106 -6.20 5.75 -2.76
CA CYS A 106 -6.69 5.15 -1.51
C CYS A 106 -8.10 5.64 -1.17
N LEU A 107 -8.38 6.95 -1.32
CA LEU A 107 -9.70 7.53 -1.05
C LEU A 107 -10.75 7.04 -2.06
N LEU A 108 -10.41 6.92 -3.34
CA LEU A 108 -11.32 6.39 -4.35
C LEU A 108 -11.62 4.90 -4.12
N PHE A 109 -10.62 4.11 -3.77
CA PHE A 109 -10.81 2.70 -3.42
C PHE A 109 -11.66 2.54 -2.16
N LEU A 110 -11.45 3.41 -1.16
CA LEU A 110 -12.28 3.45 0.04
C LEU A 110 -13.72 3.87 -0.29
N ALA A 111 -13.91 4.86 -1.17
CA ALA A 111 -15.24 5.29 -1.64
C ALA A 111 -15.98 4.16 -2.34
N LEU A 112 -15.28 3.41 -3.22
CA LEU A 112 -15.84 2.23 -3.90
C LEU A 112 -16.23 1.15 -2.89
N SER A 113 -15.36 0.83 -1.94
CA SER A 113 -15.62 -0.15 -0.89
C SER A 113 -16.81 0.27 -0.02
N TYR A 114 -16.87 1.55 0.38
CA TYR A 114 -17.97 2.12 1.15
C TYR A 114 -19.30 2.05 0.37
N PHE A 115 -19.28 2.37 -0.92
CA PHE A 115 -20.44 2.27 -1.79
C PHE A 115 -20.98 0.83 -1.85
N ILE A 116 -20.10 -0.14 -2.07
CA ILE A 116 -20.52 -1.56 -2.21
C ILE A 116 -21.01 -2.14 -0.89
N ILE A 117 -20.28 -1.88 0.23
CA ILE A 117 -20.54 -2.53 1.52
C ILE A 117 -21.66 -1.83 2.29
N ASP A 118 -21.65 -0.48 2.34
CA ASP A 118 -22.54 0.28 3.21
C ASP A 118 -23.78 0.79 2.49
N ILE A 119 -23.68 1.15 1.21
CA ILE A 119 -24.83 1.65 0.42
C ILE A 119 -25.56 0.48 -0.27
N LEU A 120 -24.85 -0.34 -1.06
CA LEU A 120 -25.45 -1.50 -1.73
C LEU A 120 -25.68 -2.69 -0.78
N LYS A 121 -25.11 -2.66 0.43
CA LYS A 121 -25.20 -3.72 1.46
C LYS A 121 -24.72 -5.10 0.96
N PHE A 122 -23.91 -5.14 -0.08
CA PHE A 122 -23.30 -6.36 -0.60
C PHE A 122 -22.07 -6.74 0.22
N ARG A 123 -22.27 -7.51 1.30
CA ARG A 123 -21.25 -7.79 2.34
C ARG A 123 -20.55 -9.12 2.20
N HIS A 124 -21.03 -10.04 1.37
CA HIS A 124 -20.51 -11.41 1.32
C HIS A 124 -19.01 -11.48 0.95
N TRP A 125 -18.57 -10.68 -0.01
CA TRP A 125 -17.17 -10.64 -0.41
C TRP A 125 -16.26 -9.93 0.61
N ALA A 126 -16.83 -9.07 1.45
CA ALA A 126 -16.08 -8.29 2.46
C ALA A 126 -15.48 -9.16 3.56
N LEU A 127 -15.92 -10.41 3.71
CA LEU A 127 -15.39 -11.33 4.73
C LEU A 127 -13.90 -11.61 4.53
N VAL A 128 -13.41 -11.72 3.29
CA VAL A 128 -12.01 -11.99 2.99
C VAL A 128 -11.12 -10.80 3.38
N PRO A 129 -11.33 -9.58 2.85
CA PRO A 129 -10.53 -8.43 3.30
C PRO A 129 -10.69 -8.11 4.79
N LEU A 130 -11.87 -8.40 5.40
CA LEU A 130 -12.06 -8.28 6.83
C LEU A 130 -11.18 -9.26 7.61
N ALA A 131 -11.11 -10.51 7.18
CA ALA A 131 -10.27 -11.52 7.83
C ALA A 131 -8.77 -11.15 7.78
N VAL A 132 -8.30 -10.60 6.65
CA VAL A 132 -6.94 -10.07 6.50
C VAL A 132 -6.73 -8.85 7.39
N GLY A 133 -7.68 -7.91 7.38
CA GLY A 133 -7.63 -6.69 8.19
C GLY A 133 -7.72 -6.89 9.70
N MET A 134 -8.19 -8.05 10.17
CA MET A 134 -8.21 -8.41 11.59
C MET A 134 -6.86 -8.92 12.11
N ASN A 135 -5.95 -9.33 11.22
CA ASN A 135 -4.62 -9.84 11.56
C ASN A 135 -3.50 -9.19 10.71
N PRO A 136 -3.44 -7.86 10.60
CA PRO A 136 -2.49 -7.20 9.71
C PRO A 136 -1.03 -7.42 10.13
N LEU A 137 -0.76 -7.44 11.44
CA LEU A 137 0.57 -7.67 11.96
C LEU A 137 1.05 -9.10 11.66
N PHE A 138 0.17 -10.08 11.86
CA PHE A 138 0.51 -11.48 11.58
C PHE A 138 0.90 -11.67 10.11
N ILE A 139 0.05 -11.20 9.17
CA ILE A 139 0.31 -11.42 7.75
C ILE A 139 1.57 -10.67 7.28
N PHE A 140 1.82 -9.48 7.83
CA PHE A 140 3.03 -8.73 7.56
C PHE A 140 4.29 -9.47 8.04
N LEU A 141 4.31 -9.95 9.29
CA LEU A 141 5.43 -10.69 9.85
C LEU A 141 5.63 -12.01 9.11
N PHE A 142 4.55 -12.76 8.85
CA PHE A 142 4.61 -14.00 8.09
C PHE A 142 5.21 -13.80 6.70
N ALA A 143 4.75 -12.77 5.96
CA ALA A 143 5.29 -12.46 4.65
C ALA A 143 6.77 -12.07 4.72
N ARG A 144 7.18 -11.29 5.73
CA ARG A 144 8.58 -10.82 5.89
C ARG A 144 9.52 -11.90 6.40
N SER A 145 9.03 -12.92 7.10
CA SER A 145 9.82 -14.07 7.57
C SER A 145 10.02 -15.17 6.52
N GLY A 146 9.67 -14.93 5.26
CA GLY A 146 9.80 -15.91 4.17
C GLY A 146 8.54 -16.73 3.90
N GLY A 147 7.45 -16.51 4.63
CA GLY A 147 6.19 -17.24 4.40
C GLY A 147 5.56 -16.98 3.03
N ALA A 148 5.80 -15.79 2.45
CA ALA A 148 5.39 -15.47 1.09
C ALA A 148 6.18 -16.31 0.07
N ASP A 149 7.49 -16.43 0.25
CA ASP A 149 8.37 -17.20 -0.63
C ASP A 149 8.01 -18.68 -0.56
N TRP A 150 7.78 -19.19 0.63
CA TRP A 150 7.33 -20.56 0.84
C TRP A 150 5.99 -20.86 0.14
N PHE A 151 5.01 -19.95 0.21
CA PHE A 151 3.76 -20.11 -0.53
C PHE A 151 3.97 -20.02 -2.04
N MET A 152 4.87 -19.16 -2.52
CA MET A 152 5.22 -19.11 -3.93
C MET A 152 5.84 -20.42 -4.43
N GLU A 153 6.73 -21.02 -3.64
CA GLU A 153 7.33 -22.33 -3.96
C GLU A 153 6.29 -23.45 -4.05
N ILE A 154 5.27 -23.45 -3.17
CA ILE A 154 4.16 -24.41 -3.21
C ILE A 154 3.30 -24.22 -4.46
N VAL A 155 2.99 -22.98 -4.83
CA VAL A 155 2.05 -22.68 -5.93
C VAL A 155 2.72 -22.80 -7.30
N ARG A 156 4.01 -22.49 -7.39
CA ARG A 156 4.76 -22.43 -8.64
C ARG A 156 4.64 -23.70 -9.49
N PRO A 157 4.80 -24.93 -8.98
CA PRO A 157 4.67 -26.15 -9.79
C PRO A 157 3.29 -26.29 -10.44
N PHE A 158 2.23 -25.86 -9.73
CA PHE A 158 0.87 -25.91 -10.26
C PHE A 158 0.66 -24.85 -11.35
N ALA A 159 1.26 -23.68 -11.22
CA ALA A 159 1.22 -22.65 -12.24
C ALA A 159 2.05 -23.02 -13.48
N GLU A 160 3.19 -23.70 -13.30
CA GLU A 160 4.03 -24.21 -14.39
C GLU A 160 3.39 -25.39 -15.14
N ALA A 161 2.43 -26.10 -14.52
CA ALA A 161 1.64 -27.14 -15.17
C ALA A 161 0.57 -26.57 -16.14
N LEU A 162 0.40 -25.26 -16.23
CA LEU A 162 -0.46 -24.63 -17.23
C LEU A 162 0.05 -24.93 -18.65
N PRO A 163 -0.86 -25.04 -19.64
CA PRO A 163 -0.48 -25.38 -21.00
C PRO A 163 0.61 -24.44 -21.56
N GLY A 164 1.59 -24.99 -22.27
CA GLY A 164 2.79 -24.27 -22.71
C GLY A 164 2.57 -23.08 -23.67
N TRP A 165 1.32 -22.88 -24.18
CA TRP A 165 0.92 -21.68 -24.93
C TRP A 165 0.62 -20.47 -24.01
N VAL A 166 0.53 -20.70 -22.70
CA VAL A 166 0.38 -19.65 -21.71
C VAL A 166 1.78 -19.11 -21.38
N GLY A 167 2.13 -17.95 -21.92
CA GLY A 167 3.48 -17.36 -21.76
C GLY A 167 3.90 -17.20 -20.30
N GLN A 168 5.19 -17.08 -20.05
CA GLN A 168 5.85 -16.95 -18.73
C GLN A 168 5.22 -15.87 -17.84
N THR A 169 4.75 -14.79 -18.42
CA THR A 169 4.07 -13.69 -17.69
C THR A 169 2.80 -14.16 -16.98
N TRP A 170 2.03 -15.03 -17.63
CA TRP A 170 0.81 -15.59 -17.06
C TRP A 170 1.09 -16.62 -15.95
N VAL A 171 2.16 -17.39 -16.09
CA VAL A 171 2.61 -18.30 -15.04
C VAL A 171 2.99 -17.50 -13.77
N GLN A 172 3.73 -16.41 -13.93
CA GLN A 172 4.08 -15.53 -12.81
C GLN A 172 2.83 -14.89 -12.17
N ALA A 173 1.90 -14.41 -12.99
CA ALA A 173 0.65 -13.86 -12.51
C ALA A 173 -0.20 -14.90 -11.75
N ALA A 174 -0.32 -16.12 -12.28
CA ALA A 174 -1.02 -17.23 -11.63
C ALA A 174 -0.37 -17.61 -10.29
N THR A 175 0.98 -17.66 -10.24
CA THR A 175 1.72 -17.91 -8.99
C THR A 175 1.46 -16.81 -7.96
N ALA A 176 1.48 -15.55 -8.36
CA ALA A 176 1.19 -14.43 -7.45
C ALA A 176 -0.24 -14.46 -6.92
N VAL A 177 -1.23 -14.74 -7.78
CA VAL A 177 -2.65 -14.87 -7.38
C VAL A 177 -2.84 -16.07 -6.46
N GLY A 178 -2.21 -17.20 -6.76
CA GLY A 178 -2.24 -18.39 -5.90
C GLY A 178 -1.64 -18.14 -4.52
N CYS A 179 -0.48 -17.50 -4.46
CA CYS A 179 0.16 -17.09 -3.20
C CYS A 179 -0.75 -16.16 -2.38
N LEU A 180 -1.33 -15.13 -3.02
CA LEU A 180 -2.28 -14.22 -2.38
C LEU A 180 -3.52 -14.97 -1.85
N SER A 181 -4.03 -15.93 -2.62
CA SER A 181 -5.16 -16.75 -2.21
C SER A 181 -4.85 -17.59 -0.96
N LEU A 182 -3.67 -18.21 -0.91
CA LEU A 182 -3.22 -18.96 0.27
C LEU A 182 -3.06 -18.05 1.50
N MET A 183 -2.51 -16.84 1.33
CA MET A 183 -2.43 -15.86 2.41
C MET A 183 -3.81 -15.45 2.92
N CYS A 184 -4.76 -15.20 2.02
CA CYS A 184 -6.15 -14.90 2.39
C CYS A 184 -6.81 -16.07 3.11
N LEU A 185 -6.60 -17.31 2.65
CA LEU A 185 -7.12 -18.52 3.31
C LEU A 185 -6.53 -18.70 4.71
N LEU A 186 -5.23 -18.45 4.87
CA LEU A 186 -4.58 -18.50 6.17
C LEU A 186 -5.19 -17.47 7.14
N CYS A 187 -5.35 -16.22 6.69
CA CYS A 187 -6.02 -15.18 7.49
C CYS A 187 -7.48 -15.54 7.81
N PHE A 188 -8.20 -16.10 6.85
CA PHE A 188 -9.58 -16.55 7.06
C PHE A 188 -9.65 -17.72 8.07
N PHE A 189 -8.72 -18.66 8.02
CA PHE A 189 -8.61 -19.74 9.00
C PHE A 189 -8.38 -19.18 10.41
N LEU A 190 -7.43 -18.26 10.57
CA LEU A 190 -7.16 -17.59 11.86
C LEU A 190 -8.39 -16.82 12.36
N PHE A 191 -9.07 -16.11 11.45
CA PHE A 191 -10.31 -15.40 11.76
C PHE A 191 -11.40 -16.36 12.27
N LYS A 192 -11.61 -17.51 11.62
CA LYS A 192 -12.59 -18.52 12.02
C LYS A 192 -12.24 -19.14 13.38
N LYS A 193 -10.95 -19.32 13.66
CA LYS A 193 -10.45 -19.82 14.96
C LYS A 193 -10.40 -18.74 16.05
N ARG A 194 -10.76 -17.49 15.74
CA ARG A 194 -10.68 -16.33 16.64
C ARG A 194 -9.27 -16.06 17.20
N ILE A 195 -8.24 -16.45 16.46
CA ILE A 195 -6.86 -16.18 16.80
C ILE A 195 -6.50 -14.81 16.22
N PHE A 196 -6.35 -13.81 17.09
CA PHE A 196 -6.00 -12.45 16.71
C PHE A 196 -4.72 -12.04 17.44
N LEU A 197 -3.71 -11.63 16.69
CA LEU A 197 -2.55 -10.96 17.24
C LEU A 197 -2.93 -9.49 17.46
N LYS A 198 -3.40 -9.18 18.67
CA LYS A 198 -3.65 -7.79 19.09
C LYS A 198 -2.32 -7.17 19.53
N THR A 199 -2.05 -5.97 19.00
CA THR A 199 -1.06 -5.04 19.56
C THR A 199 -1.69 -4.25 20.67
#